data_ae3a6c8f8a80d09086df25292f0d41db
#
_entry.id   ae3a6c8f8a80d09086df25292f0d41db
#
_cell.length_a   1.000
_cell.length_b   1.000
_cell.length_c   1.000
_cell.angle_alpha   90.00
_cell.angle_beta   90.00
_cell.angle_gamma   90.00
#
_symmetry.space_group_name_H-M   'P 1'
#
loop_
_entity.id
_entity.type
_entity.pdbx_description
1 polymer ?
#
loop_
_entity_poly.entity_id
_entity_poly.type
_entity_poly.pdbx_seq_one_letter_code
_entity_poly.pdbx_strand_id
1 'polypeptide(L)'
;MLFRSLELLIQHDFYYESSMMGHDYSPYRVRQGDVIELQMPMQFGDKTRLIEMPISWSQDDHPHFEMTSTRPGHRNANSVMENWVDDFIYMTRCTDWGIITYTCHPYVIGRGHRMLMLERFITKLQELGADFMRMDHAARVYDERHPYL
;
A
#
# COMPACT_ATOMS: atom_id res chain seq x y z
N MET A 1 3.22 10.94 16.73
CA MET A 1 2.11 10.04 17.11
C MET A 1 2.29 8.60 16.58
N LEU A 2 2.98 8.41 15.49
CA LEU A 2 3.31 7.10 14.90
C LEU A 2 4.27 6.24 15.75
N PHE A 3 5.18 6.83 16.49
CA PHE A 3 6.24 6.11 17.22
C PHE A 3 5.70 5.11 18.26
N ARG A 4 4.64 5.47 18.99
CA ARG A 4 4.08 4.59 20.02
C ARG A 4 3.32 3.39 19.41
N SER A 5 2.70 3.57 18.24
CA SER A 5 2.01 2.47 17.54
C SER A 5 3.01 1.43 17.06
N LEU A 6 4.13 1.84 16.47
CA LEU A 6 5.20 0.94 16.05
C LEU A 6 5.80 0.16 17.21
N GLU A 7 6.08 0.82 18.33
CA GLU A 7 6.56 0.16 19.54
C GLU A 7 5.60 -0.94 20.02
N LEU A 8 4.31 -0.68 20.01
CA LEU A 8 3.29 -1.65 20.39
C LEU A 8 3.22 -2.82 19.39
N LEU A 9 3.25 -2.55 18.10
CA LEU A 9 3.25 -3.59 17.08
C LEU A 9 4.46 -4.52 17.22
N ILE A 10 5.64 -3.95 17.45
CA ILE A 10 6.88 -4.70 17.68
C ILE A 10 6.79 -5.49 19.00
N GLN A 11 6.32 -4.86 20.07
CA GLN A 11 6.17 -5.49 21.39
C GLN A 11 5.19 -6.67 21.38
N HIS A 12 4.18 -6.62 20.53
CA HIS A 12 3.16 -7.66 20.39
C HIS A 12 3.44 -8.63 19.21
N ASP A 13 4.66 -8.65 18.70
CA ASP A 13 5.14 -9.56 17.65
C ASP A 13 4.26 -9.55 16.38
N PHE A 14 3.75 -8.38 16.00
CA PHE A 14 3.09 -8.24 14.71
C PHE A 14 4.08 -8.54 13.58
N TYR A 15 3.66 -9.37 12.64
CA TYR A 15 4.52 -9.80 11.55
C TYR A 15 4.66 -8.75 10.46
N TYR A 16 3.55 -8.07 10.13
CA TYR A 16 3.50 -6.97 9.18
C TYR A 16 2.51 -5.90 9.61
N GLU A 17 2.65 -4.75 9.02
CA GLU A 17 1.69 -3.66 9.09
C GLU A 17 1.58 -2.95 7.73
N SER A 18 0.65 -2.02 7.54
CA SER A 18 0.42 -1.31 6.29
C SER A 18 -0.23 0.04 6.58
N SER A 19 0.55 0.97 7.12
CA SER A 19 0.08 2.33 7.44
C SER A 19 1.06 3.43 7.08
N MET A 20 2.31 3.07 6.76
CA MET A 20 3.35 4.02 6.36
C MET A 20 3.56 3.97 4.85
N MET A 21 3.77 5.13 4.24
CA MET A 21 3.94 5.29 2.79
C MET A 21 5.40 5.58 2.44
N GLY A 22 6.32 4.71 2.90
CA GLY A 22 7.75 4.87 2.65
C GLY A 22 8.21 4.38 1.27
N HIS A 23 7.44 3.50 0.63
CA HIS A 23 7.69 3.01 -0.71
C HIS A 23 6.38 2.53 -1.37
N ASP A 24 6.18 2.86 -2.66
CA ASP A 24 4.92 2.58 -3.34
C ASP A 24 4.76 1.11 -3.77
N TYR A 25 5.86 0.42 -4.06
CA TYR A 25 5.85 -0.89 -4.73
C TYR A 25 6.68 -1.98 -4.03
N SER A 26 7.39 -1.66 -2.97
CA SER A 26 8.21 -2.64 -2.25
C SER A 26 7.93 -2.61 -0.77
N PRO A 27 7.66 -3.77 -0.15
CA PRO A 27 7.71 -3.88 1.29
C PRO A 27 9.10 -3.50 1.82
N TYR A 28 9.17 -3.11 3.08
CA TYR A 28 10.45 -2.81 3.72
C TYR A 28 10.40 -3.15 5.21
N ARG A 29 11.59 -3.29 5.82
CA ARG A 29 11.69 -3.44 7.28
C ARG A 29 11.49 -2.09 7.93
N VAL A 30 10.54 -2.02 8.85
CA VAL A 30 10.33 -0.82 9.67
C VAL A 30 11.57 -0.54 10.50
N ARG A 31 11.93 0.75 10.61
CA ARG A 31 13.01 1.19 11.49
C ARG A 31 12.47 1.78 12.77
N GLN A 32 13.25 1.65 13.82
CA GLN A 32 12.99 2.24 15.13
C GLN A 32 14.15 3.13 15.55
N GLY A 33 13.86 4.31 16.11
CA GLY A 33 14.87 5.23 16.59
C GLY A 33 15.40 6.19 15.52
N ASP A 34 14.68 6.39 14.41
CA ASP A 34 15.00 7.45 13.45
C ASP A 34 14.95 8.82 14.13
N VAL A 35 16.00 9.63 13.93
CA VAL A 35 16.08 11.01 14.46
C VAL A 35 15.97 11.99 13.31
N ILE A 36 14.96 12.85 13.38
CA ILE A 36 14.68 13.90 12.41
C ILE A 36 14.78 15.24 13.12
N GLU A 37 15.83 16.00 12.82
CA GLU A 37 16.04 17.35 13.32
C GLU A 37 16.00 18.35 12.17
N LEU A 38 15.44 19.55 12.44
CA LEU A 38 15.35 20.59 11.44
C LEU A 38 16.78 21.02 11.01
N GLN A 39 17.03 21.09 9.69
CA GLN A 39 18.30 21.47 9.09
C GLN A 39 19.48 20.49 9.33
N MET A 40 19.23 19.33 9.88
CA MET A 40 20.24 18.27 10.02
C MET A 40 19.92 17.08 9.12
N PRO A 41 20.91 16.33 8.62
CA PRO A 41 20.65 15.07 7.93
C PRO A 41 19.91 14.11 8.84
N MET A 42 18.91 13.41 8.30
CA MET A 42 18.19 12.36 9.01
C MET A 42 19.16 11.26 9.47
N GLN A 43 19.06 10.87 10.73
CA GLN A 43 19.77 9.72 11.27
C GLN A 43 18.82 8.53 11.28
N PHE A 44 19.17 7.48 10.56
CA PHE A 44 18.39 6.27 10.47
C PHE A 44 18.63 5.36 11.68
N GLY A 45 17.55 4.94 12.30
CA GLY A 45 17.58 3.95 13.37
C GLY A 45 17.72 2.51 12.85
N ASP A 46 17.62 1.57 13.75
CA ASP A 46 17.80 0.15 13.45
C ASP A 46 16.57 -0.45 12.76
N LYS A 47 16.82 -1.34 11.79
CA LYS A 47 15.74 -2.14 11.17
C LYS A 47 15.18 -3.12 12.20
N THR A 48 13.88 -3.31 12.16
CA THR A 48 13.16 -4.29 13.00
C THR A 48 12.69 -5.49 12.17
N ARG A 49 12.12 -6.49 12.83
CA ARG A 49 11.49 -7.65 12.14
C ARG A 49 10.15 -7.28 11.49
N LEU A 50 9.50 -6.22 11.95
CA LEU A 50 8.21 -5.78 11.42
C LEU A 50 8.34 -5.37 9.95
N ILE A 51 7.46 -5.92 9.11
CA ILE A 51 7.41 -5.62 7.68
C ILE A 51 6.34 -4.57 7.44
N GLU A 52 6.69 -3.50 6.76
CA GLU A 52 5.73 -2.56 6.19
C GLU A 52 5.32 -3.00 4.79
N MET A 53 4.02 -3.17 4.58
CA MET A 53 3.46 -3.49 3.27
C MET A 53 3.08 -2.19 2.55
N PRO A 54 3.36 -2.07 1.23
CA PRO A 54 3.07 -0.85 0.49
C PRO A 54 1.61 -0.45 0.58
N ILE A 55 1.36 0.83 0.84
CA ILE A 55 0.04 1.46 0.80
C ILE A 55 0.20 2.89 0.29
N SER A 56 -0.78 3.39 -0.44
CA SER A 56 -0.78 4.77 -0.92
C SER A 56 -2.20 5.31 -1.04
N TRP A 57 -2.38 6.59 -0.77
CA TRP A 57 -3.65 7.28 -1.00
C TRP A 57 -4.09 7.28 -2.46
N SER A 58 -3.16 7.10 -3.41
CA SER A 58 -3.48 7.01 -4.84
C SER A 58 -4.23 5.73 -5.18
N GLN A 59 -3.96 4.64 -4.47
CA GLN A 59 -4.60 3.34 -4.62
C GLN A 59 -5.73 3.08 -3.61
N ASP A 60 -6.21 4.11 -2.94
CA ASP A 60 -7.32 4.04 -1.98
C ASP A 60 -8.59 4.62 -2.63
N ASP A 61 -9.72 3.90 -2.53
CA ASP A 61 -10.99 4.31 -3.13
C ASP A 61 -11.62 5.54 -2.45
N HIS A 62 -11.34 5.73 -1.15
CA HIS A 62 -11.94 6.80 -0.37
C HIS A 62 -11.56 8.21 -0.86
N PRO A 63 -10.28 8.55 -1.15
CA PRO A 63 -9.93 9.87 -1.70
C PRO A 63 -10.56 10.16 -3.06
N HIS A 64 -10.88 9.14 -3.84
CA HIS A 64 -11.45 9.28 -5.18
C HIS A 64 -12.96 9.42 -5.17
N PHE A 65 -13.65 8.68 -4.32
CA PHE A 65 -15.10 8.52 -4.43
C PHE A 65 -15.90 9.13 -3.29
N GLU A 66 -15.29 9.37 -2.12
CA GLU A 66 -16.01 9.98 -1.00
C GLU A 66 -15.97 11.50 -1.04
N MET A 67 -17.15 12.07 -0.79
CA MET A 67 -17.31 13.51 -0.65
C MET A 67 -17.08 13.90 0.80
N THR A 68 -16.19 14.86 1.01
CA THR A 68 -15.96 15.49 2.31
C THR A 68 -16.15 17.00 2.20
N SER A 69 -16.14 17.72 3.30
CA SER A 69 -16.22 19.19 3.30
C SER A 69 -15.12 19.89 2.45
N THR A 70 -14.03 19.19 2.19
CA THR A 70 -12.86 19.71 1.47
C THR A 70 -12.61 19.01 0.13
N ARG A 71 -13.37 17.96 -0.21
CA ARG A 71 -13.17 17.17 -1.43
C ARG A 71 -14.51 16.93 -2.12
N PRO A 72 -14.62 17.18 -3.44
CA PRO A 72 -15.86 16.99 -4.19
C PRO A 72 -16.30 15.53 -4.33
N GLY A 73 -15.41 14.55 -4.17
CA GLY A 73 -15.73 13.12 -4.34
C GLY A 73 -16.27 12.75 -5.72
N HIS A 74 -16.91 11.58 -5.81
CA HIS A 74 -17.65 11.10 -6.98
C HIS A 74 -16.89 11.16 -8.33
N ARG A 75 -15.60 10.89 -8.30
CA ARG A 75 -14.81 10.81 -9.53
C ARG A 75 -15.34 9.73 -10.46
N ASN A 76 -15.09 9.89 -11.76
CA ASN A 76 -15.44 8.88 -12.75
C ASN A 76 -14.68 7.58 -12.46
N ALA A 77 -15.40 6.48 -12.27
CA ALA A 77 -14.81 5.20 -11.89
C ALA A 77 -13.82 4.66 -12.95
N ASN A 78 -14.11 4.87 -14.25
CA ASN A 78 -13.20 4.43 -15.30
C ASN A 78 -11.87 5.19 -15.27
N SER A 79 -11.89 6.50 -15.03
CA SER A 79 -10.64 7.27 -14.91
C SER A 79 -9.80 6.86 -13.69
N VAL A 80 -10.46 6.48 -12.58
CA VAL A 80 -9.75 5.92 -11.43
C VAL A 80 -9.13 4.57 -11.78
N MET A 81 -9.89 3.70 -12.45
CA MET A 81 -9.39 2.41 -12.93
C MET A 81 -8.18 2.57 -13.87
N GLU A 82 -8.24 3.51 -14.81
CA GLU A 82 -7.11 3.81 -15.72
C GLU A 82 -5.86 4.17 -14.94
N ASN A 83 -5.95 5.08 -13.96
CA ASN A 83 -4.83 5.45 -13.11
C ASN A 83 -4.27 4.24 -12.34
N TRP A 84 -5.13 3.40 -11.76
CA TRP A 84 -4.72 2.22 -11.01
C TRP A 84 -4.05 1.16 -11.88
N VAL A 85 -4.52 0.97 -13.12
CA VAL A 85 -3.87 0.08 -14.10
C VAL A 85 -2.52 0.64 -14.53
N ASP A 86 -2.42 1.94 -14.76
CA ASP A 86 -1.17 2.60 -15.15
C ASP A 86 -0.12 2.51 -14.03
N ASP A 87 -0.52 2.65 -12.77
CA ASP A 87 0.38 2.43 -11.61
C ASP A 87 0.91 1.00 -11.57
N PHE A 88 0.07 0.00 -11.85
CA PHE A 88 0.51 -1.39 -11.94
C PHE A 88 1.51 -1.58 -13.09
N ILE A 89 1.19 -1.06 -14.28
CA ILE A 89 2.08 -1.12 -15.45
C ILE A 89 3.41 -0.41 -15.15
N TYR A 90 3.36 0.74 -14.48
CA TYR A 90 4.57 1.46 -14.12
C TYR A 90 5.43 0.67 -13.13
N MET A 91 4.82 0.07 -12.11
CA MET A 91 5.51 -0.83 -11.18
C MET A 91 6.28 -1.92 -11.92
N THR A 92 5.65 -2.61 -12.88
CA THR A 92 6.30 -3.69 -13.65
C THR A 92 7.46 -3.23 -14.54
N ARG A 93 7.58 -1.93 -14.81
CA ARG A 93 8.72 -1.33 -15.53
C ARG A 93 9.85 -0.92 -14.60
N CYS A 94 9.54 -0.65 -13.32
CA CYS A 94 10.50 -0.14 -12.34
C CYS A 94 11.16 -1.23 -11.51
N THR A 95 10.54 -2.40 -11.41
CA THR A 95 11.04 -3.50 -10.58
C THR A 95 10.68 -4.85 -11.17
N ASP A 96 11.60 -5.82 -11.04
CA ASP A 96 11.38 -7.20 -11.45
C ASP A 96 10.39 -7.94 -10.54
N TRP A 97 10.18 -7.42 -9.32
CA TRP A 97 9.23 -7.93 -8.36
C TRP A 97 8.73 -6.79 -7.48
N GLY A 98 7.43 -6.66 -7.38
CA GLY A 98 6.79 -5.62 -6.58
C GLY A 98 5.44 -6.05 -6.02
N ILE A 99 4.98 -5.33 -5.04
CA ILE A 99 3.64 -5.47 -4.46
C ILE A 99 2.97 -4.10 -4.52
N ILE A 100 1.73 -4.07 -4.98
CA ILE A 100 0.87 -2.89 -4.93
C ILE A 100 -0.42 -3.24 -4.21
N THR A 101 -0.84 -2.37 -3.30
CA THR A 101 -2.04 -2.59 -2.49
C THR A 101 -3.13 -1.62 -2.91
N TYR A 102 -4.27 -2.14 -3.32
CA TYR A 102 -5.47 -1.35 -3.61
C TYR A 102 -6.44 -1.46 -2.44
N THR A 103 -6.70 -0.34 -1.79
CA THR A 103 -7.58 -0.26 -0.62
C THR A 103 -9.01 0.06 -1.06
N CYS A 104 -9.95 -0.80 -0.68
CA CYS A 104 -11.36 -0.65 -1.00
C CYS A 104 -12.21 -0.73 0.25
N HIS A 105 -13.02 0.29 0.48
CA HIS A 105 -13.97 0.32 1.59
C HIS A 105 -15.34 -0.19 1.12
N PRO A 106 -15.97 -1.18 1.75
CA PRO A 106 -17.24 -1.75 1.30
C PRO A 106 -18.34 -0.72 1.05
N TYR A 107 -18.44 0.30 1.89
CA TYR A 107 -19.45 1.36 1.73
C TYR A 107 -19.12 2.36 0.62
N VAL A 108 -17.85 2.44 0.18
CA VAL A 108 -17.37 3.28 -0.92
C VAL A 108 -17.45 2.53 -2.23
N ILE A 109 -16.69 1.43 -2.36
CA ILE A 109 -16.57 0.67 -3.60
C ILE A 109 -17.87 -0.07 -3.96
N GLY A 110 -18.70 -0.41 -2.97
CA GLY A 110 -19.91 -1.22 -3.12
C GLY A 110 -21.09 -0.56 -3.85
N ARG A 111 -20.85 0.46 -4.67
CA ARG A 111 -21.86 1.09 -5.54
C ARG A 111 -21.84 0.42 -6.91
N GLY A 112 -23.02 0.14 -7.51
CA GLY A 112 -23.15 -0.66 -8.72
C GLY A 112 -22.15 -0.33 -9.84
N HIS A 113 -22.01 0.96 -10.20
CA HIS A 113 -21.06 1.38 -11.23
C HIS A 113 -19.57 1.19 -10.83
N ARG A 114 -19.27 1.29 -9.53
CA ARG A 114 -17.91 1.04 -9.00
C ARG A 114 -17.63 -0.46 -8.90
N MET A 115 -18.63 -1.27 -8.58
CA MET A 115 -18.51 -2.74 -8.62
C MET A 115 -18.24 -3.24 -10.04
N LEU A 116 -18.94 -2.74 -11.04
CA LEU A 116 -18.64 -3.06 -12.45
C LEU A 116 -17.23 -2.61 -12.88
N MET A 117 -16.76 -1.50 -12.36
CA MET A 117 -15.38 -1.05 -12.57
C MET A 117 -14.40 -2.01 -11.90
N LEU A 118 -14.62 -2.39 -10.65
CA LEU A 118 -13.76 -3.29 -9.89
C LEU A 118 -13.63 -4.67 -10.56
N GLU A 119 -14.71 -5.23 -11.09
CA GLU A 119 -14.68 -6.48 -11.86
C GLU A 119 -13.75 -6.36 -13.08
N ARG A 120 -13.92 -5.29 -13.87
CA ARG A 120 -13.04 -5.03 -15.03
C ARG A 120 -11.59 -4.79 -14.63
N PHE A 121 -11.37 -4.09 -13.53
CA PHE A 121 -10.04 -3.81 -12.99
C PHE A 121 -9.31 -5.09 -12.59
N ILE A 122 -9.97 -5.97 -11.83
CA ILE A 122 -9.39 -7.28 -11.43
C ILE A 122 -9.04 -8.11 -12.67
N THR A 123 -9.98 -8.22 -13.61
CA THR A 123 -9.74 -8.94 -14.87
C THR A 123 -8.55 -8.36 -15.61
N LYS A 124 -8.46 -7.03 -15.70
CA LYS A 124 -7.36 -6.36 -16.39
C LYS A 124 -6.01 -6.60 -15.74
N LEU A 125 -5.93 -6.58 -14.42
CA LEU A 125 -4.68 -6.89 -13.72
C LEU A 125 -4.26 -8.36 -13.92
N GLN A 126 -5.22 -9.30 -13.91
CA GLN A 126 -4.94 -10.71 -14.22
C GLN A 126 -4.40 -10.90 -15.64
N GLU A 127 -4.97 -10.22 -16.65
CA GLU A 127 -4.45 -10.23 -18.02
C GLU A 127 -3.01 -9.67 -18.11
N LEU A 128 -2.65 -8.74 -17.23
CA LEU A 128 -1.31 -8.16 -17.14
C LEU A 128 -0.33 -9.00 -16.30
N GLY A 129 -0.76 -10.16 -15.80
CA GLY A 129 0.06 -11.10 -15.06
C GLY A 129 0.16 -10.81 -13.55
N ALA A 130 -0.81 -10.09 -12.98
CA ALA A 130 -0.86 -9.89 -11.54
C ALA A 130 -1.30 -11.16 -10.81
N ASP A 131 -0.61 -11.49 -9.73
CA ASP A 131 -1.03 -12.49 -8.75
C ASP A 131 -1.74 -11.81 -7.59
N PHE A 132 -3.01 -12.16 -7.36
CA PHE A 132 -3.77 -11.68 -6.21
C PHE A 132 -3.52 -12.59 -5.01
N MET A 133 -3.05 -12.01 -3.91
CA MET A 133 -2.79 -12.77 -2.70
C MET A 133 -3.17 -12.01 -1.43
N ARG A 134 -3.33 -12.74 -0.35
CA ARG A 134 -3.52 -12.15 0.97
C ARG A 134 -2.25 -11.44 1.43
N MET A 135 -2.40 -10.34 2.16
CA MET A 135 -1.28 -9.52 2.60
C MET A 135 -0.30 -10.28 3.51
N ASP A 136 -0.79 -11.17 4.37
CA ASP A 136 0.06 -12.02 5.20
C ASP A 136 0.92 -13.00 4.37
N HIS A 137 0.38 -13.49 3.26
CA HIS A 137 1.14 -14.34 2.33
C HIS A 137 2.17 -13.50 1.57
N ALA A 138 1.79 -12.34 1.06
CA ALA A 138 2.71 -11.42 0.40
C ALA A 138 3.88 -10.99 1.31
N ALA A 139 3.59 -10.75 2.60
CA ALA A 139 4.64 -10.45 3.58
C ALA A 139 5.61 -11.62 3.79
N ARG A 140 5.13 -12.87 3.78
CA ARG A 140 6.01 -14.07 3.85
C ARG A 140 6.90 -14.20 2.63
N VAL A 141 6.34 -14.00 1.43
CA VAL A 141 7.12 -14.02 0.19
C VAL A 141 8.22 -12.95 0.21
N TYR A 142 7.92 -11.77 0.75
CA TYR A 142 8.94 -10.75 0.95
C TYR A 142 10.02 -11.18 1.94
N ASP A 143 9.64 -11.75 3.09
CA ASP A 143 10.59 -12.21 4.13
C ASP A 143 11.52 -13.30 3.62
N GLU A 144 11.01 -14.25 2.83
CA GLU A 144 11.80 -15.30 2.18
C GLU A 144 12.82 -14.73 1.19
N ARG A 145 12.46 -13.65 0.46
CA ARG A 145 13.36 -12.97 -0.49
C ARG A 145 14.38 -12.07 0.20
N HIS A 146 14.02 -11.51 1.37
CA HIS A 146 14.80 -10.53 2.12
C HIS A 146 14.84 -10.92 3.60
N PRO A 147 15.55 -12.01 3.97
CA PRO A 147 15.60 -12.48 5.35
C PRO A 147 16.11 -11.39 6.29
N TYR A 148 15.52 -11.32 7.47
CA TYR A 148 16.03 -10.47 8.54
C TYR A 148 17.25 -11.14 9.16
N LEU A 149 18.41 -10.53 8.98
CA LEU A 149 19.72 -11.00 9.48
C LEU A 149 20.02 -10.38 10.85
#